data_560a0bf5a46b3ce084070ded577338d8
#
_entry.id   560a0bf5a46b3ce084070ded577338d8
#
_cell.length_a   1.000
_cell.length_b   1.000
_cell.length_c   1.000
_cell.angle_alpha   90.00
_cell.angle_beta   90.00
_cell.angle_gamma   90.00
#
_symmetry.space_group_name_H-M   'P 1'
#
loop_
_entity.id
_entity.type
_entity.pdbx_description
1 polymer ?
#
loop_
_entity_poly.entity_id
_entity_poly.type
_entity_poly.pdbx_seq_one_letter_code
_entity_poly.pdbx_strand_id
1 'polypeptide(L)'
;MLRVGTLLALLAGATTLAVFNLVNAQAPAGSAGAAPEAYRPSFGDLMTILIQPRHTKLGLAGQERNWAYAAYEFRELQSAFTRMAAVVPTYRSMNTADLIGATIKAPMEDVATAIKSGDAAKFADAYAQLTATCNACHQSTDHGAIVIQVPKASSYTDQDFRPVKR
;
A
#
# COMPACT_ATOMS: atom_id res chain seq x y z
N MET A 1 10.01 -70.40 -68.37
CA MET A 1 8.78 -70.56 -69.19
C MET A 1 7.65 -69.92 -68.42
N LEU A 2 7.06 -69.02 -68.88
CA LEU A 2 5.71 -68.59 -69.23
C LEU A 2 5.51 -67.10 -68.99
N ARG A 3 5.21 -66.45 -70.06
CA ARG A 3 4.80 -65.06 -70.23
C ARG A 3 3.37 -64.92 -69.82
N VAL A 4 2.96 -63.71 -69.75
CA VAL A 4 1.58 -63.07 -69.91
C VAL A 4 1.37 -62.11 -68.80
N GLY A 5 1.04 -60.88 -68.91
CA GLY A 5 0.48 -60.10 -69.98
C GLY A 5 -0.14 -58.86 -69.39
N THR A 6 0.15 -57.79 -70.00
CA THR A 6 -0.24 -56.42 -69.80
C THR A 6 -1.77 -56.26 -69.69
N LEU A 7 -2.28 -55.41 -68.81
CA LEU A 7 -3.47 -54.62 -69.06
C LEU A 7 -3.41 -53.29 -68.31
N LEU A 8 -3.22 -52.22 -69.06
CA LEU A 8 -3.41 -50.83 -68.62
C LEU A 8 -4.91 -50.58 -68.51
N ALA A 9 -5.35 -50.09 -67.39
CA ALA A 9 -6.64 -49.42 -67.22
C ALA A 9 -6.40 -47.96 -66.73
N LEU A 10 -6.58 -47.06 -67.67
CA LEU A 10 -6.62 -45.62 -67.42
C LEU A 10 -7.98 -45.28 -66.77
N LEU A 11 -7.98 -44.87 -65.49
CA LEU A 11 -9.10 -44.25 -64.87
C LEU A 11 -8.78 -42.76 -64.67
N ALA A 12 -9.43 -41.93 -65.47
CA ALA A 12 -9.45 -40.49 -65.35
C ALA A 12 -10.30 -40.12 -64.12
N GLY A 13 -9.62 -39.78 -63.02
CA GLY A 13 -10.29 -39.22 -61.84
C GLY A 13 -10.35 -37.71 -61.92
N ALA A 14 -11.52 -37.16 -62.10
CA ALA A 14 -11.77 -35.73 -62.04
C ALA A 14 -11.58 -35.25 -60.56
N THR A 15 -10.52 -34.52 -60.32
CA THR A 15 -10.30 -33.83 -59.03
C THR A 15 -11.11 -32.54 -59.01
N THR A 16 -12.25 -32.55 -58.33
CA THR A 16 -13.00 -31.35 -57.99
C THR A 16 -12.27 -30.63 -56.87
N LEU A 17 -11.62 -29.51 -57.21
CA LEU A 17 -11.09 -28.57 -56.22
C LEU A 17 -12.24 -27.85 -55.50
N ALA A 18 -12.52 -28.25 -54.27
CA ALA A 18 -13.39 -27.53 -53.40
C ALA A 18 -12.65 -26.29 -52.88
N VAL A 19 -13.02 -25.13 -53.40
CA VAL A 19 -12.51 -23.83 -52.91
C VAL A 19 -13.23 -23.52 -51.61
N PHE A 20 -12.58 -23.78 -50.47
CA PHE A 20 -13.12 -23.32 -49.18
C PHE A 20 -12.91 -21.80 -49.12
N ASN A 21 -13.97 -21.04 -49.36
CA ASN A 21 -14.04 -19.65 -49.01
C ASN A 21 -13.97 -19.52 -47.48
N LEU A 22 -12.79 -19.21 -46.90
CA LEU A 22 -12.62 -18.75 -45.55
C LEU A 22 -13.28 -17.37 -45.46
N VAL A 23 -14.54 -17.34 -45.05
CA VAL A 23 -15.17 -16.10 -44.61
C VAL A 23 -14.48 -15.67 -43.35
N ASN A 24 -13.56 -14.71 -43.50
CA ASN A 24 -12.95 -14.00 -42.37
C ASN A 24 -14.06 -13.21 -41.68
N ALA A 25 -14.74 -13.82 -40.70
CA ALA A 25 -15.64 -13.12 -39.81
C ALA A 25 -14.76 -12.26 -38.90
N GLN A 26 -14.41 -11.05 -39.34
CA GLN A 26 -13.89 -10.01 -38.47
C GLN A 26 -14.97 -9.72 -37.41
N ALA A 27 -14.74 -10.20 -36.19
CA ALA A 27 -15.54 -9.77 -35.07
C ALA A 27 -15.45 -8.23 -35.02
N PRO A 28 -16.56 -7.52 -34.81
CA PRO A 28 -16.52 -6.07 -34.65
C PRO A 28 -15.52 -5.78 -33.54
N ALA A 29 -14.54 -4.92 -33.80
CA ALA A 29 -13.63 -4.41 -32.79
C ALA A 29 -14.50 -3.70 -31.75
N GLY A 30 -14.88 -4.45 -30.70
CA GLY A 30 -15.55 -3.88 -29.58
C GLY A 30 -14.65 -2.75 -29.08
N SER A 31 -15.18 -1.55 -28.96
CA SER A 31 -14.50 -0.43 -28.34
C SER A 31 -13.94 -0.95 -27.03
N ALA A 32 -12.62 -1.11 -26.95
CA ALA A 32 -11.95 -1.39 -25.69
C ALA A 32 -12.33 -0.23 -24.77
N GLY A 33 -13.32 -0.44 -23.90
CA GLY A 33 -13.70 0.52 -22.89
C GLY A 33 -12.42 0.89 -22.16
N ALA A 34 -12.17 2.21 -21.96
CA ALA A 34 -11.03 2.66 -21.21
C ALA A 34 -10.94 1.84 -19.92
N ALA A 35 -9.77 1.25 -19.64
CA ALA A 35 -9.57 0.51 -18.41
C ALA A 35 -10.00 1.40 -17.24
N PRO A 36 -10.72 0.87 -16.24
CA PRO A 36 -11.13 1.67 -15.09
C PRO A 36 -9.92 2.38 -14.53
N GLU A 37 -10.05 3.67 -14.28
CA GLU A 37 -8.97 4.45 -13.68
C GLU A 37 -8.59 3.80 -12.34
N ALA A 38 -7.30 3.48 -12.17
CA ALA A 38 -6.83 2.84 -10.96
C ALA A 38 -7.12 3.73 -9.74
N TYR A 39 -7.76 3.17 -8.72
CA TYR A 39 -8.05 3.88 -7.47
C TYR A 39 -6.78 4.51 -6.90
N ARG A 40 -6.84 5.81 -6.66
CA ARG A 40 -5.78 6.57 -5.97
C ARG A 40 -6.30 6.99 -4.61
N PRO A 41 -5.71 6.50 -3.52
CA PRO A 41 -6.16 6.90 -2.19
C PRO A 41 -5.94 8.39 -1.97
N SER A 42 -6.90 9.03 -1.31
CA SER A 42 -6.80 10.42 -0.88
C SER A 42 -5.80 10.57 0.28
N PHE A 43 -5.45 11.81 0.60
CA PHE A 43 -4.63 12.10 1.79
C PHE A 43 -5.31 11.59 3.07
N GLY A 44 -6.63 11.75 3.20
CA GLY A 44 -7.41 11.26 4.33
C GLY A 44 -7.46 9.74 4.42
N ASP A 45 -7.57 9.02 3.28
CA ASP A 45 -7.50 7.56 3.26
C ASP A 45 -6.15 7.07 3.80
N LEU A 46 -5.05 7.71 3.36
CA LEU A 46 -3.71 7.34 3.81
C LEU A 46 -3.49 7.64 5.30
N MET A 47 -4.07 8.74 5.82
CA MET A 47 -4.07 9.00 7.26
C MET A 47 -4.77 7.89 8.03
N THR A 48 -5.93 7.42 7.57
CA THR A 48 -6.71 6.38 8.24
C THR A 48 -6.11 4.99 8.07
N ILE A 49 -5.65 4.65 6.87
CA ILE A 49 -5.20 3.29 6.54
C ILE A 49 -3.75 3.04 6.96
N LEU A 50 -2.86 4.05 6.84
CA LEU A 50 -1.44 3.89 7.08
C LEU A 50 -0.97 4.54 8.38
N ILE A 51 -1.29 5.82 8.58
CA ILE A 51 -0.66 6.62 9.65
C ILE A 51 -1.26 6.29 11.01
N GLN A 52 -2.57 6.39 11.15
CA GLN A 52 -3.25 6.17 12.42
C GLN A 52 -2.98 4.78 13.04
N PRO A 53 -3.04 3.66 12.29
CA PRO A 53 -2.73 2.34 12.85
C PRO A 53 -1.30 2.23 13.36
N ARG A 54 -0.32 2.79 12.64
CA ARG A 54 1.10 2.76 13.03
C ARG A 54 1.38 3.62 14.25
N HIS A 55 0.79 4.83 14.29
CA HIS A 55 0.85 5.68 15.47
C HIS A 55 0.29 4.95 16.70
N THR A 56 -0.91 4.37 16.61
CA THR A 56 -1.54 3.67 17.75
C THR A 56 -0.68 2.49 18.22
N LYS A 57 -0.21 1.63 17.32
CA LYS A 57 0.62 0.46 17.66
C LYS A 57 1.96 0.85 18.27
N LEU A 58 2.59 1.90 17.75
CA LEU A 58 3.82 2.47 18.32
C LEU A 58 3.60 2.87 19.78
N GLY A 59 2.52 3.60 20.06
CA GLY A 59 2.18 4.02 21.42
C GLY A 59 1.96 2.85 22.36
N LEU A 60 1.14 1.86 21.95
CA LEU A 60 0.85 0.65 22.73
C LEU A 60 2.11 -0.16 23.02
N ALA A 61 2.96 -0.39 22.01
CA ALA A 61 4.21 -1.14 22.17
C ALA A 61 5.18 -0.44 23.14
N GLY A 62 5.30 0.89 23.06
CA GLY A 62 6.15 1.67 23.96
C GLY A 62 5.63 1.69 25.40
N GLN A 63 4.31 1.79 25.62
CA GLN A 63 3.68 1.69 26.95
C GLN A 63 3.96 0.35 27.63
N GLU A 64 3.94 -0.74 26.85
CA GLU A 64 4.29 -2.09 27.31
C GLU A 64 5.82 -2.32 27.38
N ARG A 65 6.65 -1.31 27.07
CA ARG A 65 8.11 -1.40 27.03
C ARG A 65 8.62 -2.48 26.06
N ASN A 66 7.83 -2.79 25.06
CA ASN A 66 8.25 -3.68 23.97
C ASN A 66 9.05 -2.88 22.93
N TRP A 67 10.30 -2.56 23.28
CA TRP A 67 11.14 -1.69 22.48
C TRP A 67 11.45 -2.25 21.09
N ALA A 68 11.50 -3.57 20.94
CA ALA A 68 11.68 -4.19 19.63
C ALA A 68 10.49 -3.93 18.72
N TYR A 69 9.27 -4.06 19.26
CA TYR A 69 8.06 -3.79 18.51
C TYR A 69 7.82 -2.29 18.31
N ALA A 70 8.10 -1.47 19.32
CA ALA A 70 8.06 -0.02 19.18
C ALA A 70 9.01 0.47 18.08
N ALA A 71 10.24 -0.05 18.02
CA ALA A 71 11.19 0.26 16.95
C ALA A 71 10.70 -0.21 15.56
N TYR A 72 10.00 -1.33 15.48
CA TYR A 72 9.39 -1.79 14.23
C TYR A 72 8.28 -0.83 13.77
N GLU A 73 7.31 -0.51 14.64
CA GLU A 73 6.19 0.37 14.28
C GLU A 73 6.66 1.81 14.02
N PHE A 74 7.72 2.25 14.67
CA PHE A 74 8.36 3.53 14.37
C PHE A 74 8.87 3.59 12.91
N ARG A 75 9.60 2.57 12.45
CA ARG A 75 10.07 2.50 11.05
C ARG A 75 8.90 2.40 10.07
N GLU A 76 7.85 1.65 10.44
CA GLU A 76 6.64 1.55 9.62
C GLU A 76 5.91 2.89 9.52
N LEU A 77 5.86 3.67 10.59
CA LEU A 77 5.28 5.02 10.59
C LEU A 77 6.09 5.96 9.69
N GLN A 78 7.42 5.95 9.78
CA GLN A 78 8.28 6.72 8.87
C GLN A 78 8.05 6.33 7.40
N SER A 79 8.02 5.03 7.11
CA SER A 79 7.75 4.51 5.77
C SER A 79 6.36 4.89 5.27
N ALA A 80 5.36 4.92 6.16
CA ALA A 80 4.00 5.32 5.83
C ALA A 80 3.93 6.79 5.39
N PHE A 81 4.62 7.68 6.09
CA PHE A 81 4.72 9.09 5.69
C PHE A 81 5.44 9.27 4.35
N THR A 82 6.50 8.51 4.12
CA THR A 82 7.22 8.53 2.83
C THR A 82 6.31 8.06 1.69
N ARG A 83 5.57 6.97 1.89
CA ARG A 83 4.58 6.48 0.91
C ARG A 83 3.46 7.49 0.67
N MET A 84 2.97 8.13 1.73
CA MET A 84 1.95 9.18 1.60
C MET A 84 2.42 10.33 0.71
N ALA A 85 3.63 10.84 0.93
CA ALA A 85 4.20 11.91 0.12
C ALA A 85 4.39 11.49 -1.35
N ALA A 86 4.71 10.22 -1.60
CA ALA A 86 4.86 9.70 -2.97
C ALA A 86 3.50 9.55 -3.69
N VAL A 87 2.45 9.11 -2.99
CA VAL A 87 1.11 8.91 -3.56
C VAL A 87 0.36 10.22 -3.74
N VAL A 88 0.50 11.14 -2.79
CA VAL A 88 -0.13 12.47 -2.81
C VAL A 88 0.98 13.53 -2.70
N PRO A 89 1.70 13.83 -3.79
CA PRO A 89 2.86 14.74 -3.74
C PRO A 89 2.49 16.18 -3.42
N THR A 90 1.24 16.56 -3.66
CA THR A 90 0.72 17.90 -3.35
C THR A 90 -0.57 17.77 -2.56
N TYR A 91 -0.61 18.39 -1.39
CA TYR A 91 -1.80 18.49 -0.57
C TYR A 91 -2.22 19.98 -0.47
N ARG A 92 -3.43 20.29 -0.97
CA ARG A 92 -3.87 21.67 -1.21
C ARG A 92 -2.84 22.40 -2.11
N SER A 93 -2.16 23.43 -1.65
CA SER A 93 -1.11 24.14 -2.39
C SER A 93 0.32 23.82 -1.89
N MET A 94 0.47 22.86 -0.97
CA MET A 94 1.73 22.56 -0.32
C MET A 94 2.37 21.28 -0.86
N ASN A 95 3.69 21.24 -0.95
CA ASN A 95 4.41 19.99 -1.16
C ASN A 95 4.24 19.10 0.07
N THR A 96 3.76 17.87 -0.12
CA THR A 96 3.43 16.95 0.97
C THR A 96 4.67 16.51 1.76
N ALA A 97 5.80 16.27 1.08
CA ALA A 97 7.04 15.87 1.77
C ALA A 97 7.56 16.99 2.66
N ASP A 98 7.52 18.24 2.18
CA ASP A 98 7.94 19.42 2.95
C ASP A 98 7.02 19.65 4.15
N LEU A 99 5.70 19.57 3.94
CA LEU A 99 4.72 19.69 5.01
C LEU A 99 4.95 18.65 6.12
N ILE A 100 5.09 17.37 5.74
CA ILE A 100 5.36 16.28 6.68
C ILE A 100 6.70 16.53 7.39
N GLY A 101 7.78 16.80 6.64
CA GLY A 101 9.11 17.02 7.20
C GLY A 101 9.15 18.17 8.20
N ALA A 102 8.54 19.30 7.87
CA ALA A 102 8.47 20.46 8.78
C ALA A 102 7.66 20.16 10.05
N THR A 103 6.68 19.25 9.96
CA THR A 103 5.77 18.97 11.07
C THR A 103 6.33 17.92 12.02
N ILE A 104 6.78 16.75 11.52
CA ILE A 104 7.02 15.58 12.36
C ILE A 104 8.48 15.22 12.56
N LYS A 105 9.43 15.84 11.86
CA LYS A 105 10.84 15.42 11.89
C LYS A 105 11.40 15.41 13.31
N ALA A 106 11.35 16.54 14.01
CA ALA A 106 11.89 16.65 15.35
C ALA A 106 11.19 15.71 16.37
N PRO A 107 9.84 15.68 16.49
CA PRO A 107 9.19 14.76 17.42
C PRO A 107 9.45 13.28 17.08
N MET A 108 9.64 12.91 15.83
CA MET A 108 10.02 11.55 15.45
C MET A 108 11.47 11.23 15.90
N GLU A 109 12.40 12.15 15.81
CA GLU A 109 13.78 11.98 16.31
C GLU A 109 13.80 11.77 17.83
N ASP A 110 12.97 12.51 18.57
CA ASP A 110 12.82 12.34 20.02
C ASP A 110 12.27 10.97 20.39
N VAL A 111 11.23 10.49 19.69
CA VAL A 111 10.69 9.14 19.87
C VAL A 111 11.74 8.07 19.56
N ALA A 112 12.51 8.23 18.48
CA ALA A 112 13.58 7.28 18.13
C ALA A 112 14.65 7.21 19.24
N THR A 113 15.02 8.35 19.79
CA THR A 113 16.01 8.45 20.88
C THR A 113 15.49 7.77 22.15
N ALA A 114 14.22 7.98 22.49
CA ALA A 114 13.58 7.37 23.64
C ALA A 114 13.49 5.83 23.51
N ILE A 115 13.09 5.32 22.33
CA ILE A 115 13.08 3.88 22.03
C ILE A 115 14.49 3.28 22.19
N LYS A 116 15.50 3.93 21.63
CA LYS A 116 16.88 3.46 21.71
C LYS A 116 17.41 3.40 23.14
N SER A 117 17.01 4.35 23.98
CA SER A 117 17.42 4.38 25.40
C SER A 117 16.67 3.36 26.27
N GLY A 118 15.54 2.84 25.82
CA GLY A 118 14.67 1.97 26.61
C GLY A 118 14.02 2.66 27.82
N ASP A 119 13.99 4.00 27.82
CA ASP A 119 13.46 4.82 28.91
C ASP A 119 11.97 5.08 28.69
N ALA A 120 11.14 4.47 29.53
CA ALA A 120 9.69 4.58 29.41
C ALA A 120 9.13 5.97 29.66
N ALA A 121 9.76 6.76 30.55
CA ALA A 121 9.32 8.12 30.83
C ALA A 121 9.63 9.03 29.64
N LYS A 122 10.87 8.96 29.10
CA LYS A 122 11.23 9.70 27.89
C LYS A 122 10.36 9.32 26.69
N PHE A 123 10.05 8.02 26.57
CA PHE A 123 9.15 7.58 25.50
C PHE A 123 7.74 8.17 25.67
N ALA A 124 7.18 8.15 26.87
CA ALA A 124 5.85 8.72 27.12
C ALA A 124 5.78 10.21 26.75
N ASP A 125 6.80 10.99 27.15
CA ASP A 125 6.88 12.43 26.84
C ASP A 125 7.06 12.68 25.33
N ALA A 126 7.98 11.99 24.69
CA ALA A 126 8.24 12.14 23.25
C ALA A 126 7.04 11.71 22.40
N TYR A 127 6.37 10.62 22.79
CA TYR A 127 5.19 10.14 22.08
C TYR A 127 3.98 11.07 22.29
N ALA A 128 3.80 11.65 23.47
CA ALA A 128 2.79 12.67 23.71
C ALA A 128 3.03 13.91 22.87
N GLN A 129 4.28 14.33 22.73
CA GLN A 129 4.65 15.46 21.88
C GLN A 129 4.42 15.15 20.38
N LEU A 130 4.75 13.96 19.91
CA LEU A 130 4.42 13.52 18.55
C LEU A 130 2.90 13.57 18.32
N THR A 131 2.10 13.09 19.28
CA THR A 131 0.63 13.13 19.21
C THR A 131 0.10 14.57 19.16
N ALA A 132 0.65 15.47 19.99
CA ALA A 132 0.28 16.88 19.98
C ALA A 132 0.61 17.54 18.63
N THR A 133 1.73 17.16 18.02
CA THR A 133 2.14 17.66 16.70
C THR A 133 1.18 17.19 15.59
N CYS A 134 0.67 15.96 15.66
CA CYS A 134 -0.38 15.49 14.75
C CYS A 134 -1.63 16.40 14.83
N ASN A 135 -2.04 16.75 16.05
CA ASN A 135 -3.19 17.64 16.25
C ASN A 135 -2.94 19.08 15.77
N ALA A 136 -1.74 19.60 15.95
CA ALA A 136 -1.35 20.92 15.44
C ALA A 136 -1.45 20.97 13.90
N CYS A 137 -1.00 19.91 13.21
CA CYS A 137 -1.15 19.78 11.77
C CYS A 137 -2.63 19.71 11.36
N HIS A 138 -3.45 18.91 12.06
CA HIS A 138 -4.88 18.82 11.81
C HIS A 138 -5.56 20.20 11.95
N GLN A 139 -5.23 20.95 12.99
CA GLN A 139 -5.77 22.30 13.18
C GLN A 139 -5.34 23.26 12.05
N SER A 140 -4.08 23.26 11.65
CA SER A 140 -3.56 24.15 10.62
C SER A 140 -4.05 23.82 9.20
N THR A 141 -4.61 22.64 9.00
CA THR A 141 -5.12 22.14 7.72
C THR A 141 -6.65 21.97 7.69
N ASP A 142 -7.38 22.65 8.57
CA ASP A 142 -8.86 22.63 8.72
C ASP A 142 -9.43 21.22 9.04
N HIS A 143 -8.66 20.40 9.74
CA HIS A 143 -9.09 19.09 10.24
C HIS A 143 -9.14 19.04 11.77
N GLY A 144 -9.28 20.18 12.44
CA GLY A 144 -9.26 20.29 13.89
C GLY A 144 -10.32 19.48 14.63
N ALA A 145 -11.37 19.04 13.94
CA ALA A 145 -12.36 18.10 14.50
C ALA A 145 -11.80 16.69 14.70
N ILE A 146 -10.70 16.34 14.03
CA ILE A 146 -10.02 15.04 14.13
C ILE A 146 -8.93 15.16 15.19
N VAL A 147 -9.24 14.72 16.41
CA VAL A 147 -8.32 14.79 17.56
C VAL A 147 -7.68 13.44 17.81
N ILE A 148 -6.37 13.35 17.62
CA ILE A 148 -5.57 12.16 17.91
C ILE A 148 -5.21 12.17 19.41
N GLN A 149 -5.27 11.00 20.04
CA GLN A 149 -4.95 10.81 21.46
C GLN A 149 -3.83 9.79 21.65
N VAL A 150 -3.12 9.91 22.75
CA VAL A 150 -2.30 8.82 23.27
C VAL A 150 -3.24 7.64 23.58
N PRO A 151 -3.00 6.44 23.01
CA PRO A 151 -3.91 5.30 23.21
C PRO A 151 -3.95 4.89 24.68
N LYS A 152 -5.16 4.67 25.22
CA LYS A 152 -5.39 4.22 26.61
C LYS A 152 -5.67 2.72 26.70
N ALA A 153 -6.07 2.11 25.58
CA ALA A 153 -6.36 0.70 25.44
C ALA A 153 -6.13 0.27 24.00
N SER A 154 -5.90 -1.02 23.79
CA SER A 154 -5.76 -1.59 22.44
C SER A 154 -7.11 -1.72 21.77
N SER A 155 -7.21 -1.25 20.52
CA SER A 155 -8.29 -1.58 19.58
C SER A 155 -8.00 -2.84 18.75
N TYR A 156 -6.82 -3.45 18.94
CA TYR A 156 -6.37 -4.66 18.24
C TYR A 156 -6.56 -5.85 19.19
N THR A 157 -7.70 -6.50 19.10
CA THR A 157 -8.09 -7.59 20.02
C THR A 157 -7.33 -8.89 19.79
N ASP A 158 -6.70 -9.02 18.62
CA ASP A 158 -5.92 -10.16 18.14
C ASP A 158 -4.41 -9.96 18.26
N GLN A 159 -3.95 -8.89 18.94
CA GLN A 159 -2.54 -8.54 19.02
C GLN A 159 -2.10 -8.23 20.45
N ASP A 160 -1.03 -8.89 20.90
CA ASP A 160 -0.37 -8.65 22.18
C ASP A 160 0.81 -7.68 21.99
N PHE A 161 0.79 -6.58 22.73
CA PHE A 161 1.85 -5.56 22.67
C PHE A 161 2.95 -5.76 23.71
N ARG A 162 2.79 -6.71 24.64
CA ARG A 162 3.79 -7.00 25.66
C ARG A 162 5.03 -7.66 25.05
N PRO A 163 6.21 -7.48 25.67
CA PRO A 163 7.42 -8.18 25.24
C PRO A 163 7.24 -9.71 25.29
N VAL A 164 7.71 -10.40 24.26
CA VAL A 164 7.72 -11.87 24.27
C VAL A 164 8.72 -12.34 25.34
N LYS A 165 8.25 -13.12 26.30
CA LYS A 165 9.11 -13.78 27.29
C LYS A 165 9.96 -14.81 26.55
N ARG A 166 11.27 -14.65 26.56
CA ARG A 166 12.24 -15.63 26.09
C ARG A 166 12.63 -16.57 27.23
#